data_b72228c74ee5735f750f74165a8b8765
#
_entry.id   b72228c74ee5735f750f74165a8b8765
#
_cell.length_a   1.000
_cell.length_b   1.000
_cell.length_c   1.000
_cell.angle_alpha   90.00
_cell.angle_beta   90.00
_cell.angle_gamma   90.00
#
_symmetry.space_group_name_H-M   'P 1'
#
loop_
_entity.id
_entity.type
_entity.pdbx_description
1 polymer ?
#
loop_
_entity_poly.entity_id
_entity_poly.type
_entity_poly.pdbx_seq_one_letter_code
_entity_poly.pdbx_strand_id
1 'polypeptide(L)'
;MTSSDFHTPRQRCSANSTFLSSLHGNVAIMIYDADIIHIFAARNYKPKAKIMEKQIICMGNSYKNGGRCLAGIEIQNTASGVSIVKNNYGLPKWIRPVLANGDNGLPEYMVGSFTMLDILSVDVTDTVPTGAHCENVHFTSIRKVGRLGQNSQNLNPLCDTWHTLIFGNRGKAVPNEVFENGDYSLMFIKPESPVITMQCDEYGHEKYRVQFIYKGTQYDFPLTDTRYINELRSRTKTCGGRNTGDLYLTLSLGVNHYDWHYKLVAGVIDLAS
;
A
#
# COMPACT_ATOMS: atom_id res chain seq x y z
N MET A 1 66.73 52.25 -38.54
CA MET A 1 67.43 51.09 -39.10
C MET A 1 66.90 49.84 -38.37
N THR A 2 66.42 48.91 -39.15
CA THR A 2 66.08 47.51 -38.89
C THR A 2 64.83 47.23 -38.04
N SER A 3 63.82 46.97 -38.77
CA SER A 3 62.56 46.25 -38.37
C SER A 3 62.92 44.80 -38.10
N SER A 4 62.34 44.26 -37.04
CA SER A 4 62.31 42.80 -36.76
C SER A 4 60.89 42.34 -36.68
N ASP A 5 60.48 41.50 -37.63
CA ASP A 5 59.22 40.81 -37.73
C ASP A 5 59.07 39.83 -36.58
N PHE A 6 57.94 39.92 -35.83
CA PHE A 6 57.53 38.92 -34.91
C PHE A 6 56.37 38.09 -35.53
N HIS A 7 56.66 36.84 -35.87
CA HIS A 7 55.71 35.81 -36.19
C HIS A 7 55.08 35.30 -34.89
N THR A 8 53.79 35.52 -34.72
CA THR A 8 52.98 34.86 -33.67
C THR A 8 52.30 33.63 -34.26
N PRO A 9 52.35 32.46 -33.61
CA PRO A 9 51.66 31.30 -34.08
C PRO A 9 50.15 31.38 -33.67
N ARG A 10 49.28 31.14 -34.65
CA ARG A 10 47.84 31.00 -34.44
C ARG A 10 47.61 29.80 -33.55
N GLN A 11 47.16 30.04 -32.31
CA GLN A 11 46.50 29.02 -31.48
C GLN A 11 45.14 28.70 -32.09
N ARG A 12 44.91 27.41 -32.40
CA ARG A 12 43.62 26.88 -32.71
C ARG A 12 42.79 26.88 -31.41
N CYS A 13 41.77 27.71 -31.34
CA CYS A 13 40.74 27.59 -30.31
C CYS A 13 39.99 26.28 -30.51
N SER A 14 40.07 25.38 -29.55
CA SER A 14 39.19 24.25 -29.40
C SER A 14 37.78 24.77 -29.13
N ALA A 15 36.82 24.35 -29.92
CA ALA A 15 35.42 24.69 -29.72
C ALA A 15 34.94 24.09 -28.40
N ASN A 16 34.70 24.92 -27.39
CA ASN A 16 34.01 24.56 -26.18
C ASN A 16 32.49 24.42 -26.51
N SER A 17 31.99 23.21 -26.50
CA SER A 17 30.57 22.95 -26.53
C SER A 17 29.95 23.33 -25.19
N THR A 18 29.21 24.42 -25.14
CA THR A 18 28.48 24.85 -23.95
C THR A 18 27.13 24.11 -23.94
N PHE A 19 26.95 23.22 -22.99
CA PHE A 19 25.67 22.55 -22.74
C PHE A 19 24.76 23.51 -21.96
N LEU A 20 23.72 24.02 -22.57
CA LEU A 20 22.62 24.70 -21.89
C LEU A 20 21.39 23.80 -21.94
N SER A 21 21.12 23.07 -20.83
CA SER A 21 19.87 22.37 -20.65
C SER A 21 18.84 23.29 -19.99
N SER A 22 17.89 23.79 -20.76
CA SER A 22 16.69 24.43 -20.23
C SER A 22 15.53 23.45 -20.42
N LEU A 23 15.03 22.90 -19.31
CA LEU A 23 13.85 22.05 -19.26
C LEU A 23 12.60 22.92 -19.22
N HIS A 24 12.02 23.24 -20.38
CA HIS A 24 10.63 23.65 -20.49
C HIS A 24 9.99 22.83 -21.61
N GLY A 25 9.23 21.80 -21.23
CA GLY A 25 8.48 20.96 -22.17
C GLY A 25 9.39 20.12 -23.10
N ASN A 26 9.01 18.93 -23.38
CA ASN A 26 9.56 17.81 -24.16
C ASN A 26 10.40 18.12 -25.42
N VAL A 27 11.31 19.09 -25.40
CA VAL A 27 12.19 19.45 -26.51
C VAL A 27 13.62 19.59 -25.98
N ALA A 28 14.52 18.73 -26.46
CA ALA A 28 15.95 18.89 -26.24
C ALA A 28 16.51 19.70 -27.43
N ILE A 29 17.09 20.88 -27.14
CA ILE A 29 17.79 21.69 -28.13
C ILE A 29 19.29 21.40 -27.98
N MET A 30 19.89 20.77 -28.98
CA MET A 30 21.34 20.69 -29.11
C MET A 30 21.80 21.72 -30.12
N ILE A 31 22.66 22.62 -29.71
CA ILE A 31 23.28 23.62 -30.59
C ILE A 31 24.68 23.08 -30.97
N TYR A 32 24.83 22.72 -32.23
CA TYR A 32 26.11 22.43 -32.87
C TYR A 32 26.37 23.50 -33.93
N ASP A 33 27.42 24.25 -33.78
CA ASP A 33 27.85 25.37 -34.65
C ASP A 33 26.80 26.50 -34.83
N ALA A 34 27.34 27.73 -34.96
CA ALA A 34 26.57 28.97 -34.86
C ALA A 34 25.47 29.17 -35.94
N ASP A 35 25.37 28.29 -36.94
CA ASP A 35 24.54 28.53 -38.12
C ASP A 35 23.47 27.45 -38.39
N ILE A 36 23.36 26.37 -37.59
CA ILE A 36 22.37 25.33 -37.81
C ILE A 36 21.70 24.90 -36.49
N ILE A 37 20.46 25.30 -36.30
CA ILE A 37 19.61 24.83 -35.18
C ILE A 37 18.89 23.56 -35.62
N HIS A 38 19.32 22.39 -35.14
CA HIS A 38 18.57 21.16 -35.27
C HIS A 38 17.59 21.00 -34.10
N ILE A 39 16.33 21.22 -34.36
CA ILE A 39 15.24 20.91 -33.41
C ILE A 39 14.90 19.43 -33.55
N PHE A 40 15.42 18.61 -32.66
CA PHE A 40 14.95 17.24 -32.51
C PHE A 40 13.72 17.25 -31.59
N ALA A 41 12.55 16.99 -32.14
CA ALA A 41 11.40 16.63 -31.34
C ALA A 41 11.75 15.33 -30.60
N ALA A 42 12.01 15.43 -29.29
CA ALA A 42 12.12 14.25 -28.46
C ALA A 42 10.77 13.53 -28.53
N ARG A 43 10.66 12.48 -29.36
CA ARG A 43 9.56 11.53 -29.26
C ARG A 43 9.48 11.15 -27.80
N ASN A 44 8.28 11.26 -27.21
CA ASN A 44 7.95 10.93 -25.81
C ASN A 44 8.66 9.64 -25.34
N TYR A 45 9.92 9.76 -24.97
CA TYR A 45 10.62 8.69 -24.29
C TYR A 45 10.16 8.74 -22.83
N LYS A 46 9.02 8.10 -22.57
CA LYS A 46 8.70 7.73 -21.18
C LYS A 46 9.69 6.61 -20.85
N PRO A 47 10.64 6.84 -19.91
CA PRO A 47 11.49 5.76 -19.46
C PRO A 47 10.57 4.63 -19.00
N LYS A 48 10.83 3.40 -19.47
CA LYS A 48 10.08 2.24 -18.98
C LYS A 48 10.18 2.26 -17.46
N ALA A 49 9.04 2.37 -16.78
CA ALA A 49 9.00 2.31 -15.32
C ALA A 49 9.77 1.06 -14.89
N LYS A 50 10.70 1.23 -13.95
CA LYS A 50 11.49 0.12 -13.43
C LYS A 50 10.54 -0.77 -12.62
N ILE A 51 10.15 -1.90 -13.20
CA ILE A 51 9.31 -2.88 -12.52
C ILE A 51 10.14 -3.54 -11.41
N MET A 52 9.59 -3.56 -10.21
CA MET A 52 10.15 -4.25 -9.06
C MET A 52 9.19 -5.35 -8.61
N GLU A 53 9.57 -6.60 -8.78
CA GLU A 53 8.80 -7.71 -8.23
C GLU A 53 8.89 -7.70 -6.71
N LYS A 54 7.74 -7.71 -6.06
CA LYS A 54 7.61 -7.79 -4.61
C LYS A 54 6.71 -8.96 -4.23
N GLN A 55 7.04 -9.63 -3.15
CA GLN A 55 6.17 -10.66 -2.59
C GLN A 55 5.51 -10.13 -1.32
N ILE A 56 4.21 -10.38 -1.20
CA ILE A 56 3.43 -9.98 -0.02
C ILE A 56 2.61 -11.17 0.49
N ILE A 57 2.44 -11.25 1.80
CA ILE A 57 1.41 -12.08 2.42
C ILE A 57 0.12 -11.27 2.41
N CYS A 58 -0.93 -11.77 1.74
CA CYS A 58 -2.26 -11.13 1.73
C CYS A 58 -2.82 -11.08 3.15
N MET A 59 -2.98 -9.88 3.68
CA MET A 59 -3.49 -9.63 5.04
C MET A 59 -4.84 -8.91 5.03
N GLY A 60 -5.36 -8.54 3.88
CA GLY A 60 -6.66 -7.91 3.71
C GLY A 60 -7.10 -7.98 2.25
N ASN A 61 -8.38 -8.33 2.06
CA ASN A 61 -9.07 -8.28 0.76
C ASN A 61 -10.53 -7.89 1.03
N SER A 62 -10.70 -6.65 1.47
CA SER A 62 -11.98 -6.13 1.93
C SER A 62 -12.75 -5.43 0.82
N TYR A 63 -14.05 -5.20 1.05
CA TYR A 63 -14.86 -4.41 0.14
C TYR A 63 -14.44 -2.94 0.17
N LYS A 64 -14.35 -2.34 -1.01
CA LYS A 64 -14.19 -0.89 -1.23
C LYS A 64 -15.14 -0.49 -2.35
N ASN A 65 -15.71 0.72 -2.29
CA ASN A 65 -16.67 1.25 -3.26
C ASN A 65 -16.37 0.82 -4.71
N GLY A 66 -17.21 -0.08 -5.25
CA GLY A 66 -17.07 -0.60 -6.61
C GLY A 66 -16.02 -1.69 -6.83
N GLY A 67 -15.35 -2.21 -5.77
CA GLY A 67 -14.33 -3.25 -5.90
C GLY A 67 -13.75 -3.72 -4.58
N ARG A 68 -12.48 -4.09 -4.59
CA ARG A 68 -11.73 -4.65 -3.45
C ARG A 68 -10.57 -3.74 -3.02
N CYS A 69 -10.29 -3.74 -1.72
CA CYS A 69 -9.05 -3.20 -1.17
C CYS A 69 -8.16 -4.37 -0.76
N LEU A 70 -7.08 -4.58 -1.50
CA LEU A 70 -6.07 -5.60 -1.21
C LEU A 70 -4.89 -4.96 -0.50
N ALA A 71 -4.42 -5.59 0.58
CA ALA A 71 -3.21 -5.18 1.28
C ALA A 71 -2.46 -6.38 1.83
N GLY A 72 -1.15 -6.26 1.95
CA GLY A 72 -0.32 -7.33 2.49
C GLY A 72 1.00 -6.84 3.07
N ILE A 73 1.65 -7.71 3.82
CA ILE A 73 2.97 -7.49 4.41
C ILE A 73 4.04 -8.00 3.45
N GLU A 74 5.00 -7.13 3.12
CA GLU A 74 6.13 -7.46 2.22
C GLU A 74 7.03 -8.51 2.87
N ILE A 75 7.37 -9.52 2.06
CA ILE A 75 8.31 -10.58 2.44
C ILE A 75 9.41 -10.72 1.39
N GLN A 76 10.49 -11.34 1.80
CA GLN A 76 11.58 -11.72 0.91
C GLN A 76 12.02 -13.16 1.17
N ASN A 77 12.40 -13.86 0.11
CA ASN A 77 12.99 -15.18 0.22
C ASN A 77 14.46 -15.04 0.63
N THR A 78 14.86 -15.81 1.62
CA THR A 78 16.23 -15.90 2.12
C THR A 78 16.72 -17.35 2.06
N ALA A 79 18.00 -17.58 2.23
CA ALA A 79 18.55 -18.94 2.30
C ALA A 79 17.94 -19.78 3.45
N SER A 80 17.46 -19.12 4.50
CA SER A 80 16.82 -19.75 5.68
C SER A 80 15.28 -19.83 5.57
N GLY A 81 14.70 -19.43 4.44
CA GLY A 81 13.24 -19.39 4.23
C GLY A 81 12.71 -17.98 3.96
N VAL A 82 11.48 -17.74 4.36
CA VAL A 82 10.80 -16.42 4.16
C VAL A 82 11.07 -15.51 5.35
N SER A 83 11.48 -14.27 5.09
CA SER A 83 11.62 -13.23 6.10
C SER A 83 10.69 -12.04 5.84
N ILE A 84 10.24 -11.38 6.92
CA ILE A 84 9.40 -10.18 6.85
C ILE A 84 10.29 -8.99 6.53
N VAL A 85 9.93 -8.23 5.49
CA VAL A 85 10.55 -6.93 5.22
C VAL A 85 10.03 -5.92 6.24
N LYS A 86 10.94 -5.16 6.83
CA LYS A 86 10.60 -4.14 7.83
C LYS A 86 10.76 -2.74 7.26
N ASN A 87 9.93 -1.82 7.75
CA ASN A 87 10.06 -0.40 7.47
C ASN A 87 11.19 0.23 8.33
N ASN A 88 11.40 1.53 8.21
CA ASN A 88 12.45 2.27 8.94
C ASN A 88 12.26 2.26 10.47
N TYR A 89 11.08 1.90 10.96
CA TYR A 89 10.76 1.78 12.40
C TYR A 89 10.87 0.34 12.91
N GLY A 90 11.33 -0.60 12.08
CA GLY A 90 11.43 -2.01 12.44
C GLY A 90 10.11 -2.77 12.43
N LEU A 91 9.02 -2.17 11.95
CA LEU A 91 7.69 -2.76 11.83
C LEU A 91 7.51 -3.46 10.49
N PRO A 92 6.60 -4.45 10.37
CA PRO A 92 6.28 -5.06 9.10
C PRO A 92 5.91 -4.01 8.04
N LYS A 93 6.55 -4.09 6.88
CA LYS A 93 6.29 -3.17 5.78
C LYS A 93 5.07 -3.61 5.00
N TRP A 94 4.11 -2.70 4.91
CA TRP A 94 2.87 -2.92 4.17
C TRP A 94 2.96 -2.47 2.72
N ILE A 95 2.21 -3.15 1.86
CA ILE A 95 1.99 -2.80 0.46
C ILE A 95 0.50 -2.90 0.17
N ARG A 96 -0.04 -1.86 -0.45
CA ARG A 96 -1.42 -1.78 -0.92
C ARG A 96 -1.42 -1.49 -2.42
N PRO A 97 -1.64 -2.49 -3.28
CA PRO A 97 -1.77 -2.29 -4.71
C PRO A 97 -3.00 -1.43 -5.03
N VAL A 98 -2.82 -0.40 -5.86
CA VAL A 98 -3.88 0.49 -6.36
C VAL A 98 -3.74 0.69 -7.86
N LEU A 99 -4.85 0.96 -8.54
CA LEU A 99 -4.85 1.27 -9.97
C LEU A 99 -4.35 2.70 -10.22
N ALA A 100 -3.68 2.90 -11.35
CA ALA A 100 -3.14 4.21 -11.73
C ALA A 100 -4.21 5.26 -12.07
N ASN A 101 -5.44 4.85 -12.30
CA ASN A 101 -6.54 5.70 -12.77
C ASN A 101 -7.55 6.09 -11.69
N GLY A 102 -7.19 6.02 -10.40
CA GLY A 102 -7.99 6.58 -9.31
C GLY A 102 -8.24 5.67 -8.11
N ASP A 103 -8.97 6.22 -7.13
CA ASP A 103 -9.24 5.62 -5.82
C ASP A 103 -10.31 4.52 -5.81
N ASN A 104 -10.78 4.09 -6.97
CA ASN A 104 -11.72 2.98 -7.06
C ASN A 104 -11.04 1.69 -6.61
N GLY A 105 -11.79 0.80 -5.96
CA GLY A 105 -11.29 -0.51 -5.57
C GLY A 105 -10.77 -1.31 -6.76
N LEU A 106 -9.92 -2.31 -6.48
CA LEU A 106 -9.48 -3.26 -7.48
C LEU A 106 -10.67 -4.09 -7.98
N PRO A 107 -10.76 -4.37 -9.30
CA PRO A 107 -11.84 -5.20 -9.85
C PRO A 107 -11.88 -6.58 -9.21
N GLU A 108 -13.09 -7.10 -8.97
CA GLU A 108 -13.33 -8.43 -8.38
C GLU A 108 -12.60 -9.54 -9.17
N TYR A 109 -12.65 -9.49 -10.50
CA TYR A 109 -12.01 -10.51 -11.36
C TYR A 109 -10.49 -10.56 -11.21
N MET A 110 -9.88 -9.47 -10.75
CA MET A 110 -8.42 -9.36 -10.58
C MET A 110 -7.94 -9.95 -9.25
N VAL A 111 -8.69 -9.70 -8.18
CA VAL A 111 -8.22 -9.99 -6.81
C VAL A 111 -9.22 -10.79 -5.97
N GLY A 112 -10.45 -11.02 -6.43
CA GLY A 112 -11.50 -11.68 -5.65
C GLY A 112 -11.20 -13.13 -5.27
N SER A 113 -10.34 -13.81 -6.06
CA SER A 113 -9.90 -15.18 -5.75
C SER A 113 -8.84 -15.25 -4.65
N PHE A 114 -8.17 -14.15 -4.31
CA PHE A 114 -7.14 -14.14 -3.27
C PHE A 114 -7.77 -14.15 -1.88
N THR A 115 -7.13 -14.91 -1.01
CA THR A 115 -7.59 -15.10 0.36
C THR A 115 -6.49 -14.69 1.34
N MET A 116 -6.91 -14.44 2.59
CA MET A 116 -5.95 -14.19 3.68
C MET A 116 -4.87 -15.27 3.70
N LEU A 117 -3.62 -14.86 3.91
CA LEU A 117 -2.41 -15.68 3.94
C LEU A 117 -1.94 -16.23 2.58
N ASP A 118 -2.60 -15.92 1.47
CA ASP A 118 -1.99 -16.19 0.17
C ASP A 118 -0.72 -15.34 0.01
N ILE A 119 0.34 -15.96 -0.53
CA ILE A 119 1.55 -15.24 -0.91
C ILE A 119 1.37 -14.81 -2.35
N LEU A 120 1.44 -13.49 -2.56
CA LEU A 120 1.23 -12.85 -3.85
C LEU A 120 2.53 -12.23 -4.35
N SER A 121 2.83 -12.42 -5.62
CA SER A 121 3.86 -11.67 -6.34
C SER A 121 3.20 -10.49 -7.01
N VAL A 122 3.73 -9.29 -6.80
CA VAL A 122 3.22 -8.01 -7.30
C VAL A 122 4.33 -7.30 -8.07
N ASP A 123 4.09 -6.99 -9.34
CA ASP A 123 5.00 -6.21 -10.17
C ASP A 123 4.76 -4.72 -9.96
N VAL A 124 5.46 -4.13 -8.99
CA VAL A 124 5.34 -2.72 -8.58
C VAL A 124 6.07 -1.82 -9.57
N THR A 125 5.42 -0.75 -10.00
CA THR A 125 6.01 0.29 -10.86
C THR A 125 6.41 1.52 -10.07
N ASP A 126 5.55 1.97 -9.15
CA ASP A 126 5.76 3.20 -8.37
C ASP A 126 5.17 3.08 -6.96
N THR A 127 5.73 3.83 -6.02
CA THR A 127 5.09 4.12 -4.73
C THR A 127 4.29 5.40 -4.86
N VAL A 128 3.02 5.37 -4.44
CA VAL A 128 2.08 6.49 -4.66
C VAL A 128 1.29 6.80 -3.38
N PRO A 129 1.97 7.29 -2.34
CA PRO A 129 1.30 7.69 -1.10
C PRO A 129 0.15 8.66 -1.41
N THR A 130 -1.02 8.40 -0.84
CA THR A 130 -2.21 9.22 -1.06
C THR A 130 -2.89 9.50 0.27
N GLY A 131 -2.79 10.73 0.78
CA GLY A 131 -3.30 11.10 2.10
C GLY A 131 -2.75 10.17 3.18
N ALA A 132 -3.64 9.59 3.99
CA ALA A 132 -3.27 8.64 5.04
C ALA A 132 -2.70 7.31 4.53
N HIS A 133 -2.81 7.00 3.25
CA HIS A 133 -2.46 5.70 2.67
C HIS A 133 -1.02 5.71 2.12
N CYS A 134 -0.04 5.68 2.99
CA CYS A 134 1.39 5.71 2.62
C CYS A 134 1.89 4.40 1.97
N GLU A 135 1.16 3.30 2.10
CA GLU A 135 1.50 1.98 1.59
C GLU A 135 1.07 1.74 0.13
N ASN A 136 0.40 2.72 -0.49
CA ASN A 136 -0.11 2.60 -1.86
C ASN A 136 1.04 2.43 -2.86
N VAL A 137 0.85 1.48 -3.79
CA VAL A 137 1.77 1.25 -4.92
C VAL A 137 0.97 1.04 -6.20
N HIS A 138 1.46 1.60 -7.31
CA HIS A 138 1.01 1.19 -8.64
C HIS A 138 1.66 -0.14 -9.02
N PHE A 139 0.94 -0.95 -9.79
CA PHE A 139 1.41 -2.25 -10.22
C PHE A 139 0.92 -2.58 -11.63
N THR A 140 1.56 -3.54 -12.28
CA THR A 140 1.19 -4.03 -13.62
C THR A 140 0.61 -5.43 -13.59
N SER A 141 1.06 -6.26 -12.66
CA SER A 141 0.53 -7.61 -12.48
C SER A 141 0.51 -8.03 -11.02
N ILE A 142 -0.39 -8.95 -10.69
CA ILE A 142 -0.47 -9.58 -9.38
C ILE A 142 -0.89 -11.03 -9.56
N ARG A 143 -0.19 -11.95 -8.90
CA ARG A 143 -0.47 -13.39 -8.99
C ARG A 143 -0.18 -14.09 -7.68
N LYS A 144 -0.93 -15.15 -7.41
CA LYS A 144 -0.66 -16.04 -6.27
C LYS A 144 0.54 -16.94 -6.59
N VAL A 145 1.47 -17.01 -5.65
CA VAL A 145 2.69 -17.84 -5.76
C VAL A 145 2.82 -18.85 -4.62
N GLY A 146 2.01 -18.75 -3.59
CA GLY A 146 2.05 -19.66 -2.45
C GLY A 146 0.98 -19.34 -1.40
N ARG A 147 1.14 -19.92 -0.22
CA ARG A 147 0.30 -19.66 0.94
C ARG A 147 1.08 -19.89 2.24
N LEU A 148 0.91 -18.97 3.18
CA LEU A 148 1.44 -19.09 4.54
C LEU A 148 0.53 -20.04 5.36
N GLY A 149 1.13 -20.91 6.18
CA GLY A 149 0.37 -21.76 7.09
C GLY A 149 -0.36 -20.95 8.16
N GLN A 150 -1.63 -21.28 8.41
CA GLN A 150 -2.52 -20.60 9.35
C GLN A 150 -2.27 -21.12 10.78
N ASN A 151 -1.29 -20.59 11.46
CA ASN A 151 -0.96 -20.91 12.84
C ASN A 151 -0.33 -19.71 13.56
N SER A 152 -0.34 -19.73 14.88
CA SER A 152 0.18 -18.63 15.72
C SER A 152 1.67 -18.38 15.53
N GLN A 153 2.48 -19.41 15.23
CA GLN A 153 3.93 -19.26 15.01
C GLN A 153 4.21 -18.38 13.79
N ASN A 154 3.41 -18.51 12.73
CA ASN A 154 3.52 -17.71 11.52
C ASN A 154 2.90 -16.32 11.68
N LEU A 155 1.83 -16.18 12.47
CA LEU A 155 1.06 -14.94 12.59
C LEU A 155 1.63 -13.96 13.62
N ASN A 156 2.12 -14.45 14.76
CA ASN A 156 2.64 -13.59 15.82
C ASN A 156 3.76 -12.64 15.36
N PRO A 157 4.73 -13.07 14.52
CA PRO A 157 5.77 -12.18 14.02
C PRO A 157 5.26 -11.05 13.10
N LEU A 158 4.05 -11.20 12.53
CA LEU A 158 3.41 -10.21 11.67
C LEU A 158 2.67 -9.13 12.46
N CYS A 159 2.38 -9.38 13.75
CA CYS A 159 1.61 -8.46 14.58
C CYS A 159 2.39 -7.18 14.89
N ASP A 160 1.65 -6.07 14.91
CA ASP A 160 2.14 -4.81 15.45
C ASP A 160 2.27 -4.93 16.97
N THR A 161 3.50 -4.83 17.45
CA THR A 161 3.81 -4.87 18.88
C THR A 161 4.21 -3.52 19.43
N TRP A 162 4.43 -2.53 18.58
CA TRP A 162 4.94 -1.21 18.93
C TRP A 162 3.85 -0.26 19.40
N HIS A 163 2.80 -0.04 18.59
CA HIS A 163 1.79 0.95 18.88
C HIS A 163 0.94 0.57 20.09
N THR A 164 0.74 1.51 21.00
CA THR A 164 -0.11 1.33 22.20
C THR A 164 -1.57 1.63 21.94
N LEU A 165 -1.85 2.47 20.93
CA LEU A 165 -3.19 2.83 20.49
C LEU A 165 -3.33 2.54 18.99
N ILE A 166 -4.51 2.11 18.58
CA ILE A 166 -4.81 1.87 17.17
C ILE A 166 -4.90 3.21 16.45
N PHE A 167 -3.99 3.42 15.48
CA PHE A 167 -3.87 4.68 14.73
C PHE A 167 -3.85 5.92 15.62
N GLY A 168 -3.11 5.85 16.73
CA GLY A 168 -2.80 6.97 17.61
C GLY A 168 -3.90 7.46 18.53
N ASN A 169 -5.14 6.93 18.48
CA ASN A 169 -6.22 7.37 19.36
C ASN A 169 -7.21 6.26 19.75
N ARG A 170 -8.08 6.56 20.73
CA ARG A 170 -9.12 5.64 21.23
C ARG A 170 -10.44 5.74 20.43
N GLY A 171 -10.57 6.71 19.55
CA GLY A 171 -11.80 6.99 18.79
C GLY A 171 -12.03 6.00 17.63
N LYS A 172 -13.19 6.13 17.01
CA LYS A 172 -13.60 5.34 15.83
C LYS A 172 -12.97 5.83 14.52
N ALA A 173 -12.40 7.03 14.54
CA ALA A 173 -11.80 7.68 13.40
C ALA A 173 -10.59 8.52 13.81
N VAL A 174 -9.82 8.94 12.82
CA VAL A 174 -8.66 9.83 12.96
C VAL A 174 -8.90 11.05 12.08
N PRO A 175 -8.65 12.28 12.57
CA PRO A 175 -8.74 13.48 11.75
C PRO A 175 -7.75 13.43 10.59
N ASN A 176 -8.15 13.94 9.42
CA ASN A 176 -7.30 13.99 8.24
C ASN A 176 -5.98 14.72 8.50
N GLU A 177 -6.03 15.84 9.21
CA GLU A 177 -4.86 16.66 9.57
C GLU A 177 -3.76 15.90 10.31
N VAL A 178 -4.13 14.92 11.12
CA VAL A 178 -3.18 14.10 11.89
C VAL A 178 -2.46 13.08 10.99
N PHE A 179 -3.10 12.69 9.88
CA PHE A 179 -2.62 11.60 9.01
C PHE A 179 -2.22 12.04 7.60
N GLU A 180 -2.26 13.33 7.25
CA GLU A 180 -1.74 13.82 5.95
C GLU A 180 -0.26 13.46 5.71
N ASN A 181 0.48 13.22 6.82
CA ASN A 181 1.86 12.74 6.81
C ASN A 181 2.01 11.45 7.64
N GLY A 182 0.96 10.65 7.76
CA GLY A 182 0.95 9.45 8.58
C GLY A 182 1.88 8.37 8.07
N ASP A 183 2.56 7.70 9.00
CA ASP A 183 3.55 6.67 8.67
C ASP A 183 2.92 5.31 8.37
N TYR A 184 1.61 5.14 8.66
CA TYR A 184 0.92 3.87 8.46
C TYR A 184 -0.61 4.04 8.48
N SER A 185 -1.31 3.28 7.65
CA SER A 185 -2.77 3.19 7.63
C SER A 185 -3.28 1.75 7.75
N LEU A 186 -2.36 0.83 8.03
CA LEU A 186 -2.62 -0.60 8.18
C LEU A 186 -1.92 -1.13 9.44
N MET A 187 -2.62 -1.98 10.19
CA MET A 187 -2.08 -2.69 11.34
C MET A 187 -2.55 -4.14 11.32
N PHE A 188 -1.72 -5.06 11.80
CA PHE A 188 -2.14 -6.43 12.07
C PHE A 188 -1.93 -6.74 13.55
N ILE A 189 -2.97 -7.20 14.23
CA ILE A 189 -2.97 -7.39 15.68
C ILE A 189 -3.58 -8.72 16.10
N LYS A 190 -3.16 -9.21 17.26
CA LYS A 190 -3.90 -10.21 18.02
C LYS A 190 -4.69 -9.48 19.12
N PRO A 191 -6.02 -9.35 19.01
CA PRO A 191 -6.85 -8.67 19.99
C PRO A 191 -7.09 -9.56 21.21
N GLU A 192 -7.48 -8.93 22.31
CA GLU A 192 -7.97 -9.60 23.52
C GLU A 192 -9.52 -9.61 23.51
N SER A 193 -10.13 -10.74 23.88
CA SER A 193 -11.58 -10.92 24.03
C SER A 193 -12.41 -10.39 22.83
N PRO A 194 -12.09 -10.77 21.60
CA PRO A 194 -12.84 -10.30 20.43
C PRO A 194 -14.26 -10.87 20.42
N VAL A 195 -15.23 -9.99 20.17
CA VAL A 195 -16.64 -10.35 19.98
C VAL A 195 -17.13 -9.79 18.66
N ILE A 196 -17.68 -10.63 17.81
CA ILE A 196 -18.32 -10.21 16.55
C ILE A 196 -19.82 -10.11 16.78
N THR A 197 -20.37 -8.95 16.46
CA THR A 197 -21.80 -8.67 16.54
C THR A 197 -22.38 -8.43 15.16
N MET A 198 -23.61 -8.87 14.94
CA MET A 198 -24.40 -8.57 13.76
C MET A 198 -25.64 -7.79 14.19
N GLN A 199 -25.87 -6.66 13.54
CA GLN A 199 -27.05 -5.81 13.72
C GLN A 199 -27.73 -5.61 12.38
N CYS A 200 -29.05 -5.55 12.36
CA CYS A 200 -29.79 -5.14 11.17
C CYS A 200 -30.18 -3.66 11.33
N ASP A 201 -30.00 -2.88 10.27
CA ASP A 201 -30.53 -1.52 10.24
C ASP A 201 -32.04 -1.52 9.98
N GLU A 202 -32.66 -0.34 9.98
CA GLU A 202 -34.09 -0.16 9.73
C GLU A 202 -34.58 -0.64 8.36
N TYR A 203 -33.63 -0.82 7.40
CA TYR A 203 -33.90 -1.35 6.06
C TYR A 203 -33.60 -2.84 5.93
N GLY A 204 -33.19 -3.50 7.03
CA GLY A 204 -32.85 -4.92 7.04
C GLY A 204 -31.44 -5.23 6.54
N HIS A 205 -30.56 -4.24 6.33
CA HIS A 205 -29.18 -4.51 5.95
C HIS A 205 -28.37 -4.94 7.17
N GLU A 206 -27.66 -6.04 7.01
CA GLU A 206 -26.77 -6.56 8.05
C GLU A 206 -25.50 -5.73 8.17
N LYS A 207 -25.20 -5.28 9.38
CA LYS A 207 -23.97 -4.58 9.77
C LYS A 207 -23.20 -5.43 10.76
N TYR A 208 -22.00 -5.81 10.37
CA TYR A 208 -21.09 -6.59 11.22
C TYR A 208 -20.08 -5.67 11.87
N ARG A 209 -19.84 -5.91 13.17
CA ARG A 209 -18.86 -5.15 13.96
C ARG A 209 -18.01 -6.09 14.78
N VAL A 210 -16.79 -5.69 15.09
CA VAL A 210 -15.87 -6.39 15.97
C VAL A 210 -15.58 -5.52 17.17
N GLN A 211 -15.97 -5.98 18.35
CA GLN A 211 -15.60 -5.39 19.64
C GLN A 211 -14.43 -6.17 20.21
N PHE A 212 -13.43 -5.49 20.72
CA PHE A 212 -12.21 -6.13 21.23
C PHE A 212 -11.43 -5.18 22.14
N ILE A 213 -10.49 -5.74 22.90
CA ILE A 213 -9.51 -5.00 23.67
C ILE A 213 -8.16 -5.10 22.98
N TYR A 214 -7.45 -3.99 22.90
CA TYR A 214 -6.05 -3.94 22.45
C TYR A 214 -5.24 -3.10 23.42
N LYS A 215 -4.24 -3.73 24.08
CA LYS A 215 -3.39 -3.11 25.09
C LYS A 215 -4.18 -2.31 26.15
N GLY A 216 -5.24 -2.92 26.69
CA GLY A 216 -6.10 -2.34 27.70
C GLY A 216 -7.09 -1.29 27.23
N THR A 217 -7.16 -0.97 25.93
CA THR A 217 -8.15 -0.05 25.37
C THR A 217 -9.22 -0.83 24.60
N GLN A 218 -10.49 -0.55 24.89
CA GLN A 218 -11.62 -1.15 24.18
C GLN A 218 -11.91 -0.42 22.87
N TYR A 219 -12.16 -1.19 21.81
CA TYR A 219 -12.51 -0.72 20.47
C TYR A 219 -13.74 -1.46 19.94
N ASP A 220 -14.41 -0.78 19.00
CA ASP A 220 -15.58 -1.32 18.28
C ASP A 220 -15.56 -0.77 16.84
N PHE A 221 -15.18 -1.61 15.86
CA PHE A 221 -15.02 -1.23 14.49
C PHE A 221 -15.92 -2.01 13.55
N PRO A 222 -16.37 -1.43 12.42
CA PRO A 222 -17.09 -2.14 11.38
C PRO A 222 -16.18 -3.21 10.74
N LEU A 223 -16.76 -4.38 10.48
CA LEU A 223 -16.12 -5.47 9.74
C LEU A 223 -16.42 -5.32 8.25
N THR A 224 -15.37 -5.27 7.42
CA THR A 224 -15.48 -5.10 5.96
C THR A 224 -14.86 -6.26 5.17
N ASP A 225 -14.38 -7.30 5.85
CA ASP A 225 -13.96 -8.56 5.24
C ASP A 225 -15.18 -9.33 4.74
N THR A 226 -15.49 -9.20 3.46
CA THR A 226 -16.68 -9.81 2.87
C THR A 226 -16.64 -11.33 2.88
N ARG A 227 -15.43 -11.93 2.79
CA ARG A 227 -15.28 -13.38 2.84
C ARG A 227 -15.62 -13.89 4.22
N TYR A 228 -15.07 -13.29 5.27
CA TYR A 228 -15.38 -13.70 6.64
C TYR A 228 -16.83 -13.42 7.02
N ILE A 229 -17.42 -12.33 6.54
CA ILE A 229 -18.86 -12.05 6.67
C ILE A 229 -19.70 -13.17 6.04
N ASN A 230 -19.36 -13.61 4.82
CA ASN A 230 -20.09 -14.70 4.16
C ASN A 230 -19.93 -16.03 4.91
N GLU A 231 -18.76 -16.28 5.48
CA GLU A 231 -18.52 -17.43 6.35
C GLU A 231 -19.39 -17.37 7.62
N LEU A 232 -19.47 -16.22 8.28
CA LEU A 232 -20.36 -16.01 9.42
C LEU A 232 -21.83 -16.24 9.05
N ARG A 233 -22.27 -15.73 7.91
CA ARG A 233 -23.65 -15.95 7.41
C ARG A 233 -23.96 -17.42 7.20
N SER A 234 -23.00 -18.19 6.71
CA SER A 234 -23.20 -19.64 6.51
C SER A 234 -23.29 -20.42 7.82
N ARG A 235 -22.65 -19.93 8.88
CA ARG A 235 -22.59 -20.61 10.19
C ARG A 235 -23.72 -20.20 11.15
N THR A 236 -24.27 -19.00 11.01
CA THR A 236 -25.25 -18.45 11.96
C THR A 236 -26.42 -17.79 11.22
N LYS A 237 -27.63 -18.29 11.45
CA LYS A 237 -28.89 -17.66 11.00
C LYS A 237 -29.50 -16.70 12.03
N THR A 238 -28.85 -16.47 13.17
CA THR A 238 -29.39 -15.69 14.30
C THR A 238 -28.53 -14.46 14.60
N CYS A 239 -29.19 -13.31 14.76
CA CYS A 239 -28.60 -12.12 15.33
C CYS A 239 -28.09 -12.40 16.74
N GLY A 240 -26.82 -12.05 17.02
CA GLY A 240 -26.22 -12.22 18.34
C GLY A 240 -24.70 -12.04 18.30
N GLY A 241 -24.10 -11.83 19.44
CA GLY A 241 -22.64 -11.80 19.59
C GLY A 241 -22.06 -13.21 19.59
N ARG A 242 -20.94 -13.39 18.88
CA ARG A 242 -20.13 -14.60 18.95
C ARG A 242 -18.81 -14.28 19.59
N ASN A 243 -18.48 -14.95 20.68
CA ASN A 243 -17.15 -14.90 21.26
C ASN A 243 -16.25 -15.88 20.49
N THR A 244 -15.15 -15.37 19.92
CA THR A 244 -14.24 -16.16 19.11
C THR A 244 -12.86 -16.10 19.75
N GLY A 245 -12.29 -17.25 20.14
CA GLY A 245 -11.11 -17.33 20.99
C GLY A 245 -9.81 -16.80 20.38
N ASP A 246 -9.43 -17.24 19.17
CA ASP A 246 -8.10 -16.98 18.58
C ASP A 246 -8.21 -16.23 17.25
N LEU A 247 -8.66 -14.97 17.32
CA LEU A 247 -8.69 -14.08 16.15
C LEU A 247 -7.40 -13.26 16.00
N TYR A 248 -7.04 -13.04 14.75
CA TYR A 248 -6.13 -11.99 14.33
C TYR A 248 -6.85 -11.03 13.40
N LEU A 249 -6.61 -9.73 13.56
CA LEU A 249 -7.32 -8.68 12.83
C LEU A 249 -6.36 -7.84 12.01
N THR A 250 -6.69 -7.64 10.75
CA THR A 250 -6.13 -6.57 9.94
C THR A 250 -7.01 -5.34 10.07
N LEU A 251 -6.42 -4.26 10.56
CA LEU A 251 -7.07 -2.97 10.74
C LEU A 251 -6.62 -2.03 9.62
N SER A 252 -7.54 -1.21 9.14
CA SER A 252 -7.27 -0.23 8.08
C SER A 252 -7.95 1.10 8.40
N LEU A 253 -7.33 2.20 7.99
CA LEU A 253 -8.01 3.48 7.85
C LEU A 253 -8.77 3.50 6.52
N GLY A 254 -10.02 3.92 6.55
CA GLY A 254 -10.84 4.17 5.37
C GLY A 254 -10.34 5.39 4.60
N VAL A 255 -10.94 5.64 3.43
CA VAL A 255 -10.73 6.88 2.68
C VAL A 255 -11.25 8.08 3.49
N ASN A 256 -10.74 9.29 3.18
CA ASN A 256 -11.24 10.51 3.79
C ASN A 256 -12.75 10.64 3.56
N HIS A 257 -13.48 10.90 4.63
CA HIS A 257 -14.91 11.17 4.62
C HIS A 257 -15.21 12.32 5.60
N TYR A 258 -15.51 13.50 5.07
CA TYR A 258 -15.71 14.74 5.84
C TYR A 258 -14.57 15.00 6.84
N ASP A 259 -13.33 15.00 6.36
CA ASP A 259 -12.10 15.24 7.13
C ASP A 259 -11.77 14.18 8.21
N TRP A 260 -12.33 12.98 8.07
CA TRP A 260 -12.08 11.86 8.96
C TRP A 260 -11.74 10.60 8.20
N HIS A 261 -10.80 9.81 8.74
CA HIS A 261 -10.49 8.44 8.34
C HIS A 261 -11.06 7.47 9.36
N TYR A 262 -12.12 6.74 9.01
CA TYR A 262 -12.72 5.77 9.89
C TYR A 262 -11.89 4.49 9.97
N LYS A 263 -11.80 3.93 11.18
CA LYS A 263 -11.09 2.67 11.46
C LYS A 263 -11.98 1.48 11.11
N LEU A 264 -11.41 0.51 10.41
CA LEU A 264 -12.12 -0.65 9.87
C LEU A 264 -11.37 -1.94 10.23
N VAL A 265 -12.10 -3.05 10.37
CA VAL A 265 -11.53 -4.40 10.34
C VAL A 265 -11.61 -4.89 8.90
N ALA A 266 -10.46 -4.86 8.21
CA ALA A 266 -10.35 -5.18 6.78
C ALA A 266 -10.02 -6.65 6.50
N GLY A 267 -9.63 -7.42 7.52
CA GLY A 267 -9.35 -8.84 7.41
C GLY A 267 -9.43 -9.54 8.75
N VAL A 268 -9.90 -10.78 8.74
CA VAL A 268 -9.99 -11.64 9.92
C VAL A 268 -9.34 -12.99 9.62
N ILE A 269 -8.48 -13.44 10.53
CA ILE A 269 -7.95 -14.81 10.55
C ILE A 269 -8.43 -15.45 11.85
N ASP A 270 -9.21 -16.51 11.74
CA ASP A 270 -9.75 -17.28 12.87
C ASP A 270 -9.02 -18.62 12.92
N LEU A 271 -8.20 -18.84 13.97
CA LEU A 271 -7.46 -20.10 14.12
C LEU A 271 -8.35 -21.27 14.58
N ALA A 272 -9.57 -20.99 15.00
CA ALA A 272 -10.55 -22.01 15.41
C ALA A 272 -11.46 -22.48 14.26
N SER A 273 -11.25 -21.93 13.06
CA SER A 273 -12.06 -22.23 11.86
C SER A 273 -11.46 -23.33 11.00
#